data_9174fc8119879ce08dae0aae8dded19f
#
_entry.id   9174fc8119879ce08dae0aae8dded19f
#
_cell.length_a   1.000
_cell.length_b   1.000
_cell.length_c   1.000
_cell.angle_alpha   90.00
_cell.angle_beta   90.00
_cell.angle_gamma   90.00
#
_symmetry.space_group_name_H-M   'P 1'
#
loop_
_entity.id
_entity.type
_entity.pdbx_description
1 polymer ?
#
loop_
_entity_poly.entity_id
_entity_poly.type
_entity_poly.pdbx_seq_one_letter_code
_entity_poly.pdbx_strand_id
1 'polypeptide(L)'
;MLGPMDEFPVHQLPQPIAWPGSSDRNFYDRSYFNAHDRSGDIFVISGIGYYPNLGVKDAFLLVRRGDTQTAVHLSDAIDQDRLNQNVGNYRIDVGEPLHSLRIRLDKTEGIAADLTWNGLFDVVQEQRHILRTGNRITLDAQRFAQLGSWSGHLEIDGEMITVDPKVWIGSRDRSWGIRPIGEAEPAGRPADPPFEGMWWLYVPIAFEKFSIVIIIQEEPNGFRSLNDCTRIWKDGRIEQLGWPRVKIHYTSGTRIPTGATIEATDGDGNPVRFDVESKLP
;
A
#
# COMPACT_ATOMS: atom_id res chain seq x y z
N MET A 1 22.28 -19.07 0.11
CA MET A 1 22.85 -18.51 1.36
C MET A 1 21.75 -18.47 2.41
N LEU A 2 22.02 -18.90 3.65
CA LEU A 2 21.05 -18.89 4.75
C LEU A 2 20.93 -17.49 5.33
N GLY A 3 19.73 -17.12 5.79
CA GLY A 3 19.44 -15.88 6.52
C GLY A 3 18.79 -16.15 7.86
N PRO A 4 18.55 -15.11 8.71
CA PRO A 4 17.99 -15.28 10.05
C PRO A 4 16.61 -15.96 10.08
N MET A 5 15.82 -15.84 9.02
CA MET A 5 14.51 -16.48 8.93
C MET A 5 14.58 -18.00 8.80
N ASP A 6 15.71 -18.55 8.35
CA ASP A 6 15.89 -20.00 8.19
C ASP A 6 16.04 -20.74 9.54
N GLU A 7 16.18 -20.00 10.67
CA GLU A 7 16.12 -20.53 12.02
C GLU A 7 14.68 -20.91 12.44
N PHE A 8 13.67 -20.36 11.77
CA PHE A 8 12.26 -20.55 12.13
C PHE A 8 11.57 -21.56 11.22
N PRO A 9 10.56 -22.31 11.68
CA PRO A 9 9.85 -23.31 10.88
C PRO A 9 8.84 -22.64 9.90
N VAL A 10 9.33 -21.75 9.05
CA VAL A 10 8.52 -20.95 8.11
C VAL A 10 8.78 -21.27 6.64
N HIS A 11 9.60 -22.29 6.35
CA HIS A 11 9.89 -22.69 4.97
C HIS A 11 8.64 -23.21 4.26
N GLN A 12 8.38 -22.66 3.08
CA GLN A 12 7.30 -23.07 2.18
C GLN A 12 7.83 -23.91 1.00
N LEU A 13 9.13 -23.87 0.75
CA LEU A 13 9.85 -24.49 -0.35
C LEU A 13 11.16 -25.07 0.15
N PRO A 14 11.83 -25.99 -0.61
CA PRO A 14 13.14 -26.53 -0.22
C PRO A 14 14.30 -25.55 -0.34
N GLN A 15 14.05 -24.25 -0.40
CA GLN A 15 15.04 -23.18 -0.53
C GLN A 15 15.06 -22.33 0.74
N PRO A 16 16.22 -21.67 1.05
CA PRO A 16 16.26 -20.64 2.08
C PRO A 16 15.21 -19.55 1.87
N ILE A 17 14.69 -18.98 2.95
CA ILE A 17 13.60 -17.99 2.92
C ILE A 17 13.96 -16.72 2.12
N ALA A 18 15.23 -16.34 2.08
CA ALA A 18 15.69 -15.20 1.31
C ALA A 18 15.47 -15.36 -0.23
N TRP A 19 15.24 -16.58 -0.68
CA TRP A 19 15.02 -16.88 -2.10
C TRP A 19 13.54 -17.10 -2.38
N PRO A 20 12.92 -16.31 -3.27
CA PRO A 20 11.52 -16.50 -3.62
C PRO A 20 11.33 -17.81 -4.39
N GLY A 21 10.15 -18.39 -4.27
CA GLY A 21 9.78 -19.60 -5.02
C GLY A 21 9.54 -19.40 -6.52
N SER A 22 9.65 -18.16 -6.98
CA SER A 22 9.50 -17.78 -8.38
C SER A 22 10.82 -17.22 -8.91
N SER A 23 11.21 -17.64 -10.13
CA SER A 23 12.33 -17.05 -10.86
C SER A 23 11.93 -15.87 -11.75
N ASP A 24 10.66 -15.43 -11.68
CA ASP A 24 10.18 -14.28 -12.44
C ASP A 24 10.92 -13.00 -12.00
N ARG A 25 11.48 -12.26 -12.95
CA ARG A 25 12.17 -10.99 -12.68
C ARG A 25 11.30 -9.96 -12.00
N ASN A 26 9.99 -10.05 -12.21
CA ASN A 26 8.99 -9.15 -11.65
C ASN A 26 8.50 -9.58 -10.27
N PHE A 27 9.15 -10.56 -9.61
CA PHE A 27 8.82 -10.90 -8.24
C PHE A 27 9.22 -9.76 -7.30
N TYR A 28 8.29 -9.36 -6.44
CA TYR A 28 8.44 -8.26 -5.49
C TYR A 28 7.83 -8.58 -4.14
N ASP A 29 8.28 -7.86 -3.11
CA ASP A 29 7.67 -7.78 -1.79
C ASP A 29 7.79 -6.33 -1.29
N ARG A 30 6.66 -5.63 -1.06
CA ARG A 30 6.63 -4.20 -0.77
C ARG A 30 5.74 -3.87 0.40
N SER A 31 6.14 -2.85 1.15
CA SER A 31 5.29 -2.14 2.10
C SER A 31 5.02 -0.72 1.62
N TYR A 32 3.81 -0.25 1.82
CA TYR A 32 3.35 1.11 1.57
C TYR A 32 2.70 1.66 2.83
N PHE A 33 2.92 2.93 3.07
CA PHE A 33 2.36 3.67 4.20
C PHE A 33 1.94 5.06 3.75
N ASN A 34 0.85 5.56 4.32
CA ASN A 34 0.55 6.98 4.28
C ASN A 34 0.20 7.52 5.66
N ALA A 35 0.34 8.82 5.81
CA ALA A 35 -0.02 9.55 7.04
C ALA A 35 -0.52 10.94 6.71
N HIS A 36 -1.51 11.43 7.43
CA HIS A 36 -2.02 12.78 7.32
C HIS A 36 -2.68 13.26 8.64
N ASP A 37 -2.70 14.56 8.83
CA ASP A 37 -3.24 15.23 10.01
C ASP A 37 -4.74 15.54 9.93
N ARG A 38 -5.45 15.02 8.93
CA ARG A 38 -6.87 15.24 8.60
C ARG A 38 -7.21 16.65 8.07
N SER A 39 -6.31 17.64 8.18
CA SER A 39 -6.52 18.95 7.56
C SER A 39 -6.32 18.88 6.05
N GLY A 40 -5.40 18.01 5.62
CA GLY A 40 -4.90 17.92 4.27
C GLY A 40 -3.69 18.80 3.99
N ASP A 41 -3.20 19.57 4.97
CA ASP A 41 -2.03 20.44 4.80
C ASP A 41 -0.75 19.64 4.61
N ILE A 42 -0.63 18.52 5.35
CA ILE A 42 0.51 17.63 5.26
C ILE A 42 0.04 16.22 4.92
N PHE A 43 0.64 15.66 3.88
CA PHE A 43 0.45 14.28 3.49
C PHE A 43 1.80 13.61 3.29
N VAL A 44 1.99 12.47 3.95
CA VAL A 44 3.23 11.68 3.89
C VAL A 44 2.93 10.35 3.22
N ILE A 45 3.81 9.96 2.29
CA ILE A 45 3.82 8.62 1.71
C ILE A 45 5.20 8.02 1.95
N SER A 46 5.26 6.76 2.36
CA SER A 46 6.52 6.05 2.56
C SER A 46 6.39 4.59 2.16
N GLY A 47 7.52 3.94 1.88
CA GLY A 47 7.53 2.52 1.55
C GLY A 47 8.92 1.95 1.42
N ILE A 48 8.96 0.63 1.40
CA ILE A 48 10.16 -0.17 1.12
C ILE A 48 9.79 -1.31 0.17
N GLY A 49 10.65 -1.60 -0.79
CA GLY A 49 10.48 -2.65 -1.78
C GLY A 49 11.68 -3.58 -1.85
N TYR A 50 11.41 -4.86 -2.04
CA TYR A 50 12.40 -5.91 -2.25
C TYR A 50 12.14 -6.58 -3.60
N TYR A 51 13.17 -6.69 -4.41
CA TYR A 51 13.13 -7.29 -5.75
C TYR A 51 14.21 -8.38 -5.83
N PRO A 52 13.97 -9.55 -5.22
CA PRO A 52 15.03 -10.54 -4.98
C PRO A 52 15.64 -11.09 -6.27
N ASN A 53 14.87 -11.24 -7.35
CA ASN A 53 15.40 -11.73 -8.63
C ASN A 53 16.14 -10.66 -9.45
N LEU A 54 16.16 -9.41 -8.97
CA LEU A 54 17.01 -8.33 -9.50
C LEU A 54 18.15 -7.98 -8.56
N GLY A 55 18.17 -8.52 -7.33
CA GLY A 55 19.20 -8.22 -6.35
C GLY A 55 19.12 -6.81 -5.75
N VAL A 56 17.95 -6.18 -5.79
CA VAL A 56 17.75 -4.76 -5.41
C VAL A 56 16.68 -4.64 -4.32
N LYS A 57 16.88 -3.70 -3.41
CA LYS A 57 15.86 -3.15 -2.50
C LYS A 57 15.83 -1.63 -2.63
N ASP A 58 14.66 -1.04 -2.47
CA ASP A 58 14.46 0.41 -2.50
C ASP A 58 13.61 0.90 -1.32
N ALA A 59 13.72 2.18 -1.00
CA ALA A 59 12.84 2.84 -0.05
C ALA A 59 12.59 4.29 -0.49
N PHE A 60 11.48 4.84 -0.03
CA PHE A 60 11.15 6.23 -0.26
C PHE A 60 10.38 6.83 0.91
N LEU A 61 10.52 8.13 1.07
CA LEU A 61 9.64 8.94 1.90
C LEU A 61 9.37 10.25 1.17
N LEU A 62 8.10 10.54 0.98
CA LEU A 62 7.60 11.70 0.28
C LEU A 62 6.72 12.49 1.23
N VAL A 63 6.90 13.80 1.27
CA VAL A 63 6.06 14.73 2.00
C VAL A 63 5.48 15.73 1.03
N ARG A 64 4.17 15.87 1.02
CA ARG A 64 3.46 16.99 0.42
C ARG A 64 3.06 17.96 1.53
N ARG A 65 3.33 19.26 1.33
CA ARG A 65 2.89 20.36 2.20
C ARG A 65 2.37 21.51 1.33
N GLY A 66 1.08 21.80 1.43
CA GLY A 66 0.43 22.73 0.52
C GLY A 66 0.61 22.30 -0.95
N ASP A 67 1.21 23.16 -1.76
CA ASP A 67 1.46 22.92 -3.19
C ASP A 67 2.87 22.37 -3.48
N THR A 68 3.69 22.13 -2.44
CA THR A 68 5.05 21.61 -2.58
C THR A 68 5.12 20.14 -2.22
N GLN A 69 6.04 19.44 -2.88
CA GLN A 69 6.35 18.05 -2.60
C GLN A 69 7.86 17.86 -2.56
N THR A 70 8.33 17.20 -1.50
CA THR A 70 9.73 16.78 -1.37
C THR A 70 9.76 15.27 -1.22
N ALA A 71 10.69 14.61 -1.91
CA ALA A 71 10.81 13.16 -1.90
C ALA A 71 12.26 12.72 -1.73
N VAL A 72 12.47 11.73 -0.87
CA VAL A 72 13.72 11.00 -0.73
C VAL A 72 13.53 9.62 -1.35
N HIS A 73 14.42 9.23 -2.26
CA HIS A 73 14.48 7.90 -2.84
C HIS A 73 15.85 7.28 -2.54
N LEU A 74 15.85 6.06 -2.04
CA LEU A 74 17.04 5.31 -1.68
C LEU A 74 16.99 3.94 -2.36
N SER A 75 18.13 3.41 -2.74
CA SER A 75 18.24 2.02 -3.22
C SER A 75 19.54 1.40 -2.75
N ASP A 76 19.55 0.06 -2.62
CA ASP A 76 20.68 -0.71 -2.17
C ASP A 76 20.64 -2.13 -2.76
N ALA A 77 21.74 -2.84 -2.68
CA ALA A 77 21.77 -4.26 -2.98
C ALA A 77 20.98 -5.03 -1.93
N ILE A 78 20.24 -6.05 -2.38
CA ILE A 78 19.49 -6.92 -1.48
C ILE A 78 20.45 -7.84 -0.73
N ASP A 79 20.23 -8.01 0.58
CA ASP A 79 20.91 -9.00 1.42
C ASP A 79 19.98 -10.17 1.78
N GLN A 80 20.44 -11.10 2.61
CA GLN A 80 19.64 -12.25 3.02
C GLN A 80 18.95 -12.07 4.38
N ASP A 81 19.24 -11.00 5.08
CA ASP A 81 18.57 -10.67 6.33
C ASP A 81 17.25 -9.95 6.06
N ARG A 82 16.19 -10.73 5.81
CA ARG A 82 14.84 -10.20 5.56
C ARG A 82 14.17 -9.61 6.81
N LEU A 83 14.74 -9.84 7.99
CA LEU A 83 14.24 -9.23 9.23
C LEU A 83 14.77 -7.80 9.39
N ASN A 84 15.91 -7.48 8.80
CA ASN A 84 16.51 -6.16 8.82
C ASN A 84 15.99 -5.31 7.63
N GLN A 85 14.87 -4.62 7.83
CA GLN A 85 14.24 -3.81 6.80
C GLN A 85 14.88 -2.42 6.73
N ASN A 86 16.02 -2.31 6.07
CA ASN A 86 16.74 -1.05 5.86
C ASN A 86 17.16 -0.83 4.41
N VAL A 87 17.25 0.43 4.01
CA VAL A 87 17.83 0.90 2.74
C VAL A 87 18.54 2.21 3.04
N GLY A 88 19.88 2.21 3.02
CA GLY A 88 20.65 3.36 3.44
C GLY A 88 20.28 3.78 4.87
N ASN A 89 19.87 5.04 5.03
CA ASN A 89 19.44 5.63 6.30
C ASN A 89 17.92 5.57 6.56
N TYR A 90 17.17 4.86 5.72
CA TYR A 90 15.76 4.51 5.95
C TYR A 90 15.64 3.14 6.61
N ARG A 91 14.78 3.01 7.61
CA ARG A 91 14.58 1.76 8.33
C ARG A 91 13.15 1.58 8.83
N ILE A 92 12.69 0.32 8.80
CA ILE A 92 11.47 -0.13 9.45
C ILE A 92 11.83 -1.13 10.53
N ASP A 93 11.46 -0.84 11.78
CA ASP A 93 11.53 -1.75 12.91
C ASP A 93 10.13 -2.27 13.21
N VAL A 94 9.93 -3.58 13.11
CA VAL A 94 8.66 -4.22 13.48
C VAL A 94 8.63 -4.39 15.00
N GLY A 95 7.67 -3.77 15.67
CA GLY A 95 7.40 -3.94 17.08
C GLY A 95 6.60 -5.22 17.31
N GLU A 96 5.29 -5.12 17.22
CA GLU A 96 4.39 -6.27 17.26
C GLU A 96 3.90 -6.56 15.84
N PRO A 97 4.20 -7.75 15.28
CA PRO A 97 3.79 -8.10 13.91
C PRO A 97 2.29 -7.89 13.68
N LEU A 98 1.95 -7.26 12.54
CA LEU A 98 0.59 -6.89 12.13
C LEU A 98 -0.09 -5.82 12.99
N HIS A 99 0.52 -5.35 14.09
CA HIS A 99 -0.04 -4.34 14.99
C HIS A 99 0.77 -3.05 15.03
N SER A 100 2.09 -3.12 15.25
CA SER A 100 2.91 -1.93 15.38
C SER A 100 4.25 -2.03 14.67
N LEU A 101 4.74 -0.90 14.18
CA LEU A 101 6.07 -0.74 13.61
C LEU A 101 6.54 0.71 13.74
N ARG A 102 7.84 0.93 13.54
CA ARG A 102 8.45 2.26 13.55
C ARG A 102 9.20 2.48 12.25
N ILE A 103 8.96 3.62 11.59
CA ILE A 103 9.69 4.08 10.42
C ILE A 103 10.66 5.17 10.86
N ARG A 104 11.92 5.04 10.45
CA ARG A 104 12.94 6.05 10.69
C ARG A 104 13.64 6.43 9.39
N LEU A 105 13.83 7.70 9.19
CA LEU A 105 14.68 8.28 8.15
C LEU A 105 15.57 9.32 8.82
N ASP A 106 16.88 9.14 8.81
CA ASP A 106 17.82 10.18 9.21
C ASP A 106 17.76 11.33 8.22
N LYS A 107 18.06 12.54 8.67
CA LYS A 107 17.90 13.77 7.86
C LYS A 107 18.51 13.64 6.47
N THR A 108 17.67 13.71 5.46
CA THR A 108 18.04 13.56 4.05
C THR A 108 17.15 14.48 3.22
N GLU A 109 17.74 15.30 2.34
CA GLU A 109 17.02 16.24 1.46
C GLU A 109 15.97 17.10 2.19
N GLY A 110 16.31 17.56 3.41
CA GLY A 110 15.43 18.41 4.23
C GLY A 110 14.36 17.66 5.03
N ILE A 111 14.27 16.33 4.90
CA ILE A 111 13.30 15.51 5.62
C ILE A 111 14.00 14.62 6.64
N ALA A 112 13.45 14.50 7.85
CA ALA A 112 13.74 13.44 8.80
C ALA A 112 12.42 12.92 9.38
N ALA A 113 12.37 11.64 9.72
CA ALA A 113 11.17 11.01 10.25
C ALA A 113 11.52 10.00 11.34
N ASP A 114 10.72 10.02 12.40
CA ASP A 114 10.68 9.02 13.45
C ASP A 114 9.22 8.79 13.82
N LEU A 115 8.59 7.86 13.13
CA LEU A 115 7.14 7.66 13.13
C LEU A 115 6.81 6.25 13.58
N THR A 116 5.96 6.14 14.58
CA THR A 116 5.42 4.87 15.08
C THR A 116 3.99 4.67 14.59
N TRP A 117 3.76 3.56 13.91
CA TRP A 117 2.45 3.08 13.49
C TRP A 117 1.79 2.24 14.57
N ASN A 118 0.49 2.44 14.79
CA ASN A 118 -0.36 1.56 15.56
C ASN A 118 -1.64 1.25 14.78
N GLY A 119 -1.88 -0.02 14.48
CA GLY A 119 -3.12 -0.48 13.85
C GLY A 119 -4.32 -0.20 14.75
N LEU A 120 -5.33 0.49 14.23
CA LEU A 120 -6.62 0.73 14.91
C LEU A 120 -7.61 -0.40 14.67
N PHE A 121 -7.38 -1.17 13.62
CA PHE A 121 -8.17 -2.33 13.20
C PHE A 121 -7.21 -3.46 12.81
N ASP A 122 -7.72 -4.68 12.81
CA ASP A 122 -6.97 -5.83 12.33
C ASP A 122 -6.64 -5.68 10.82
N VAL A 123 -5.59 -6.36 10.40
CA VAL A 123 -5.25 -6.43 8.98
C VAL A 123 -6.32 -7.21 8.23
N VAL A 124 -6.63 -6.77 7.02
CA VAL A 124 -7.51 -7.50 6.12
C VAL A 124 -6.73 -7.97 4.89
N GLN A 125 -6.85 -9.26 4.60
CA GLN A 125 -6.33 -9.82 3.36
C GLN A 125 -7.28 -9.47 2.23
N GLU A 126 -6.76 -8.81 1.20
CA GLU A 126 -7.52 -8.46 0.00
C GLU A 126 -7.64 -9.66 -0.96
N GLN A 127 -8.56 -9.57 -1.89
CA GLN A 127 -8.70 -10.54 -2.96
C GLN A 127 -7.40 -10.64 -3.77
N ARG A 128 -6.95 -11.89 -4.05
CA ARG A 128 -5.79 -12.11 -4.92
C ARG A 128 -6.07 -11.57 -6.32
N HIS A 129 -5.16 -10.76 -6.82
CA HIS A 129 -5.29 -10.10 -8.12
C HIS A 129 -4.43 -10.80 -9.16
N ILE A 130 -5.07 -11.37 -10.20
CA ILE A 130 -4.36 -12.08 -11.28
C ILE A 130 -4.78 -11.46 -12.61
N LEU A 131 -3.78 -10.99 -13.37
CA LEU A 131 -3.94 -10.57 -14.76
C LEU A 131 -3.10 -11.43 -15.68
N ARG A 132 -3.61 -11.67 -16.90
CA ARG A 132 -2.94 -12.45 -17.93
C ARG A 132 -2.93 -11.70 -19.25
N THR A 133 -1.80 -11.82 -19.96
CA THR A 133 -1.69 -11.43 -21.36
C THR A 133 -1.36 -12.70 -22.16
N GLY A 134 -2.32 -13.19 -22.92
CA GLY A 134 -2.23 -14.51 -23.53
C GLY A 134 -2.04 -15.62 -22.48
N ASN A 135 -0.99 -16.40 -22.63
CA ASN A 135 -0.66 -17.50 -21.69
C ASN A 135 0.22 -17.06 -20.51
N ARG A 136 0.62 -15.78 -20.46
CA ARG A 136 1.53 -15.27 -19.44
C ARG A 136 0.76 -14.59 -18.31
N ILE A 137 1.15 -14.86 -17.08
CA ILE A 137 0.74 -14.06 -15.91
C ILE A 137 1.59 -12.78 -15.94
N THR A 138 0.94 -11.64 -16.03
CA THR A 138 1.56 -10.31 -15.97
C THR A 138 1.43 -9.66 -14.61
N LEU A 139 0.44 -10.08 -13.84
CA LEU A 139 0.26 -9.70 -12.44
C LEU A 139 -0.33 -10.90 -11.69
N ASP A 140 0.27 -11.22 -10.55
CA ASP A 140 -0.22 -12.19 -9.58
C ASP A 140 0.18 -11.69 -8.19
N ALA A 141 -0.69 -10.91 -7.60
CA ALA A 141 -0.40 -10.19 -6.37
C ALA A 141 -1.36 -10.57 -5.26
N GLN A 142 -0.78 -10.76 -4.09
CA GLN A 142 -1.51 -10.83 -2.82
C GLN A 142 -1.18 -9.59 -1.99
N ARG A 143 -2.15 -9.11 -1.22
CA ARG A 143 -1.99 -7.92 -0.39
C ARG A 143 -2.81 -8.03 0.89
N PHE A 144 -2.33 -7.39 1.95
CA PHE A 144 -3.17 -7.00 3.08
C PHE A 144 -3.15 -5.48 3.26
N ALA A 145 -4.23 -4.96 3.82
CA ALA A 145 -4.38 -3.55 4.18
C ALA A 145 -4.72 -3.40 5.66
N GLN A 146 -4.42 -2.23 6.22
CA GLN A 146 -4.75 -1.88 7.59
C GLN A 146 -4.89 -0.36 7.73
N LEU A 147 -5.87 0.07 8.51
CA LEU A 147 -5.97 1.46 8.93
C LEU A 147 -5.46 1.62 10.36
N GLY A 148 -4.83 2.76 10.61
CA GLY A 148 -4.20 3.01 11.91
C GLY A 148 -3.88 4.47 12.16
N SER A 149 -3.14 4.71 13.22
CA SER A 149 -2.67 6.03 13.64
C SER A 149 -1.16 6.10 13.69
N TRP A 150 -0.66 7.32 13.59
CA TRP A 150 0.76 7.62 13.66
C TRP A 150 1.09 8.48 14.87
N SER A 151 2.23 8.24 15.50
CA SER A 151 2.81 9.07 16.54
C SER A 151 4.30 9.26 16.30
N GLY A 152 4.87 10.34 16.85
CA GLY A 152 6.30 10.60 16.75
C GLY A 152 6.61 11.99 16.23
N HIS A 153 7.63 12.09 15.39
CA HIS A 153 8.12 13.38 14.87
C HIS A 153 8.45 13.30 13.38
N LEU A 154 8.15 14.38 12.69
CA LEU A 154 8.53 14.63 11.30
C LEU A 154 9.27 15.97 11.24
N GLU A 155 10.44 16.02 10.61
CA GLU A 155 11.14 17.27 10.31
C GLU A 155 11.02 17.56 8.82
N ILE A 156 10.61 18.79 8.48
CA ILE A 156 10.52 19.27 7.10
C ILE A 156 11.24 20.62 7.05
N ASP A 157 12.32 20.72 6.27
CA ASP A 157 13.13 21.93 6.08
C ASP A 157 13.56 22.62 7.40
N GLY A 158 13.84 21.81 8.43
CA GLY A 158 14.24 22.29 9.76
C GLY A 158 13.09 22.58 10.71
N GLU A 159 11.85 22.51 10.27
CA GLU A 159 10.68 22.61 11.13
C GLU A 159 10.31 21.23 11.71
N MET A 160 10.25 21.14 13.04
CA MET A 160 9.86 19.93 13.75
C MET A 160 8.33 19.88 13.94
N ILE A 161 7.71 18.83 13.44
CA ILE A 161 6.26 18.58 13.52
C ILE A 161 6.01 17.42 14.46
N THR A 162 5.21 17.64 15.50
CA THR A 162 4.75 16.56 16.37
C THR A 162 3.59 15.82 15.73
N VAL A 163 3.73 14.51 15.59
CA VAL A 163 2.71 13.62 15.06
C VAL A 163 1.91 13.02 16.22
N ASP A 164 0.72 13.56 16.47
CA ASP A 164 -0.19 13.12 17.55
C ASP A 164 -1.14 12.03 17.03
N PRO A 165 -1.18 10.83 17.62
CA PRO A 165 -2.03 9.72 17.16
C PRO A 165 -3.53 9.99 17.27
N LYS A 166 -3.96 11.02 18.00
CA LYS A 166 -5.36 11.46 18.05
C LYS A 166 -5.79 12.17 16.78
N VAL A 167 -4.85 12.74 16.06
CA VAL A 167 -5.06 13.55 14.86
C VAL A 167 -4.54 12.82 13.62
N TRP A 168 -3.31 12.30 13.69
CA TRP A 168 -2.63 11.67 12.56
C TRP A 168 -3.11 10.23 12.36
N ILE A 169 -3.72 10.02 11.21
CA ILE A 169 -4.18 8.71 10.76
C ILE A 169 -3.56 8.36 9.41
N GLY A 170 -3.76 7.13 9.00
CA GLY A 170 -3.33 6.68 7.68
C GLY A 170 -3.75 5.24 7.40
N SER A 171 -3.26 4.76 6.29
CA SER A 171 -3.36 3.35 5.92
C SER A 171 -1.97 2.80 5.62
N ARG A 172 -1.85 1.49 5.74
CA ARG A 172 -0.71 0.75 5.21
C ARG A 172 -1.19 -0.44 4.42
N ASP A 173 -0.42 -0.82 3.44
CA ASP A 173 -0.54 -2.12 2.80
C ASP A 173 0.83 -2.80 2.69
N ARG A 174 0.80 -4.12 2.60
CA ARG A 174 1.93 -4.93 2.18
C ARG A 174 1.47 -5.86 1.08
N SER A 175 2.21 -5.88 -0.01
CA SER A 175 1.90 -6.70 -1.17
C SER A 175 3.13 -7.44 -1.67
N TRP A 176 2.91 -8.65 -2.17
CA TRP A 176 3.94 -9.51 -2.72
C TRP A 176 3.41 -10.33 -3.88
N GLY A 177 4.32 -10.81 -4.72
CA GLY A 177 3.99 -11.62 -5.89
C GLY A 177 4.67 -11.14 -7.15
N ILE A 178 3.98 -11.20 -8.28
CA ILE A 178 4.49 -10.82 -9.58
C ILE A 178 3.72 -9.60 -10.09
N ARG A 179 4.43 -8.56 -10.49
CA ARG A 179 3.89 -7.40 -11.21
C ARG A 179 5.00 -6.66 -11.95
N PRO A 180 4.71 -5.92 -13.04
CA PRO A 180 5.72 -5.11 -13.70
C PRO A 180 6.39 -4.14 -12.71
N ILE A 181 7.72 -4.18 -12.64
CA ILE A 181 8.54 -3.39 -11.72
C ILE A 181 9.34 -2.28 -12.42
N GLY A 182 9.06 -2.03 -13.70
CA GLY A 182 9.74 -1.01 -14.50
C GLY A 182 10.93 -1.50 -15.30
N GLU A 183 11.35 -2.75 -15.15
CA GLU A 183 12.38 -3.36 -15.98
C GLU A 183 11.85 -3.66 -17.40
N ALA A 184 12.68 -3.36 -18.39
CA ALA A 184 12.36 -3.71 -19.77
C ALA A 184 12.30 -5.24 -19.95
N GLU A 185 11.30 -5.69 -20.69
CA GLU A 185 11.19 -7.12 -21.00
C GLU A 185 12.32 -7.57 -21.96
N PRO A 186 12.79 -8.81 -21.82
CA PRO A 186 13.82 -9.35 -22.70
C PRO A 186 13.41 -9.29 -24.19
N ALA A 187 14.37 -9.03 -25.05
CA ALA A 187 14.17 -9.08 -26.51
C ALA A 187 13.76 -10.49 -26.98
N GLY A 188 13.05 -10.57 -28.11
CA GLY A 188 12.72 -11.84 -28.76
C GLY A 188 11.35 -12.42 -28.40
N ARG A 189 10.54 -11.69 -27.63
CA ARG A 189 9.15 -12.08 -27.39
C ARG A 189 8.18 -11.13 -28.13
N PRO A 190 6.95 -11.58 -28.46
CA PRO A 190 5.93 -10.69 -29.04
C PRO A 190 5.67 -9.50 -28.13
N ALA A 191 5.46 -8.32 -28.71
CA ALA A 191 5.01 -7.15 -27.97
C ALA A 191 3.64 -7.44 -27.30
N ASP A 192 3.48 -6.90 -26.09
CA ASP A 192 2.17 -6.93 -25.45
C ASP A 192 1.18 -6.03 -26.23
N PRO A 193 -0.14 -6.33 -26.17
CA PRO A 193 -1.13 -5.43 -26.73
C PRO A 193 -0.97 -4.02 -26.15
N PRO A 194 -1.33 -2.97 -26.90
CA PRO A 194 -1.32 -1.62 -26.36
C PRO A 194 -2.15 -1.53 -25.07
N PHE A 195 -1.63 -0.80 -24.10
CA PHE A 195 -2.37 -0.54 -22.87
C PHE A 195 -3.50 0.48 -23.17
N GLU A 196 -4.74 0.04 -23.06
CA GLU A 196 -5.92 0.87 -23.36
C GLU A 196 -6.37 1.73 -22.17
N GLY A 197 -5.74 1.56 -21.03
CA GLY A 197 -6.08 2.24 -19.79
C GLY A 197 -6.82 1.34 -18.79
N MET A 198 -6.97 1.85 -17.61
CA MET A 198 -7.77 1.23 -16.54
C MET A 198 -8.29 2.32 -15.61
N TRP A 199 -9.36 2.01 -14.88
CA TRP A 199 -9.78 2.79 -13.73
C TRP A 199 -9.37 2.03 -12.46
N TRP A 200 -8.62 2.71 -11.59
CA TRP A 200 -8.20 2.19 -10.31
C TRP A 200 -8.79 3.01 -9.18
N LEU A 201 -9.42 2.36 -8.22
CA LEU A 201 -9.91 2.99 -7.02
C LEU A 201 -9.45 2.21 -5.79
N TYR A 202 -8.81 2.91 -4.86
CA TYR A 202 -8.45 2.39 -3.55
C TYR A 202 -8.91 3.36 -2.48
N VAL A 203 -9.84 2.92 -1.61
CA VAL A 203 -10.50 3.78 -0.63
C VAL A 203 -10.48 3.11 0.75
N PRO A 204 -9.44 3.33 1.55
CA PRO A 204 -9.43 2.96 2.96
C PRO A 204 -10.11 4.07 3.77
N ILE A 205 -11.13 3.73 4.55
CA ILE A 205 -11.90 4.68 5.37
C ILE A 205 -11.98 4.17 6.81
N ALA A 206 -11.59 5.00 7.79
CA ALA A 206 -11.74 4.70 9.22
C ALA A 206 -12.94 5.41 9.82
N PHE A 207 -13.81 4.66 10.45
CA PHE A 207 -14.90 5.15 11.31
C PHE A 207 -14.58 4.82 12.77
N GLU A 208 -15.41 5.31 13.69
CA GLU A 208 -15.20 5.07 15.12
C GLU A 208 -15.22 3.58 15.50
N LYS A 209 -16.15 2.80 14.94
CA LYS A 209 -16.40 1.39 15.30
C LYS A 209 -15.89 0.37 14.32
N PHE A 210 -15.66 0.77 13.08
CA PHE A 210 -15.22 -0.10 12.00
C PHE A 210 -14.39 0.68 10.96
N SER A 211 -13.72 -0.04 10.11
CA SER A 211 -13.08 0.50 8.90
C SER A 211 -13.62 -0.18 7.65
N ILE A 212 -13.46 0.49 6.51
CA ILE A 212 -13.78 -0.05 5.18
C ILE A 212 -12.53 0.00 4.33
N VAL A 213 -12.28 -1.06 3.59
CA VAL A 213 -11.30 -1.10 2.52
C VAL A 213 -12.02 -1.44 1.22
N ILE A 214 -11.94 -0.55 0.25
CA ILE A 214 -12.50 -0.75 -1.09
C ILE A 214 -11.36 -0.74 -2.08
N ILE A 215 -11.33 -1.74 -2.96
CA ILE A 215 -10.38 -1.80 -4.05
C ILE A 215 -11.08 -2.27 -5.32
N ILE A 216 -10.95 -1.48 -6.39
CA ILE A 216 -11.54 -1.77 -7.69
C ILE A 216 -10.50 -1.52 -8.77
N GLN A 217 -10.38 -2.47 -9.69
CA GLN A 217 -9.76 -2.25 -10.99
C GLN A 217 -10.78 -2.58 -12.08
N GLU A 218 -11.04 -1.62 -12.93
CA GLU A 218 -12.02 -1.72 -14.02
C GLU A 218 -11.34 -1.44 -15.37
N GLU A 219 -11.57 -2.32 -16.34
CA GLU A 219 -11.11 -2.19 -17.70
C GLU A 219 -11.98 -1.18 -18.47
N PRO A 220 -11.52 -0.63 -19.64
CA PRO A 220 -12.30 0.33 -20.43
C PRO A 220 -13.68 -0.17 -20.86
N ASN A 221 -13.85 -1.49 -20.98
CA ASN A 221 -15.13 -2.13 -21.31
C ASN A 221 -16.08 -2.31 -20.11
N GLY A 222 -15.69 -1.86 -18.90
CA GLY A 222 -16.46 -2.00 -17.66
C GLY A 222 -16.27 -3.33 -16.92
N PHE A 223 -15.42 -4.23 -17.43
CA PHE A 223 -15.08 -5.45 -16.70
C PHE A 223 -14.18 -5.13 -15.50
N ARG A 224 -14.54 -5.64 -14.32
CA ARG A 224 -13.75 -5.48 -13.10
C ARG A 224 -12.87 -6.70 -12.87
N SER A 225 -11.58 -6.54 -13.06
CA SER A 225 -10.58 -7.58 -12.77
C SER A 225 -10.27 -7.68 -11.27
N LEU A 226 -10.58 -6.65 -10.49
CA LEU A 226 -10.54 -6.61 -9.04
C LEU A 226 -11.75 -5.83 -8.54
N ASN A 227 -12.47 -6.36 -7.54
CA ASN A 227 -13.70 -5.76 -7.04
C ASN A 227 -13.98 -6.25 -5.63
N ASP A 228 -13.46 -5.54 -4.64
CA ASP A 228 -13.53 -5.91 -3.23
C ASP A 228 -13.99 -4.73 -2.37
N CYS A 229 -14.80 -5.05 -1.36
CA CYS A 229 -15.28 -4.08 -0.37
C CYS A 229 -15.47 -4.80 0.96
N THR A 230 -14.56 -4.54 1.90
CA THR A 230 -14.52 -5.25 3.18
C THR A 230 -14.67 -4.29 4.33
N ARG A 231 -15.53 -4.64 5.29
CA ARG A 231 -15.72 -3.93 6.56
C ARG A 231 -15.03 -4.70 7.69
N ILE A 232 -14.21 -4.00 8.47
CA ILE A 232 -13.43 -4.55 9.58
C ILE A 232 -13.86 -3.85 10.86
N TRP A 233 -14.42 -4.60 11.81
CA TRP A 233 -14.88 -4.10 13.08
C TRP A 233 -13.74 -4.09 14.12
N LYS A 234 -13.83 -3.23 15.14
CA LYS A 234 -12.84 -3.20 16.23
C LYS A 234 -12.80 -4.47 17.09
N ASP A 235 -13.84 -5.28 17.04
CA ASP A 235 -13.89 -6.59 17.70
C ASP A 235 -13.23 -7.72 16.90
N GLY A 236 -12.56 -7.40 15.79
CA GLY A 236 -11.89 -8.34 14.90
C GLY A 236 -12.81 -9.01 13.88
N ARG A 237 -14.10 -8.75 13.89
CA ARG A 237 -15.04 -9.28 12.90
C ARG A 237 -14.78 -8.66 11.54
N ILE A 238 -14.69 -9.50 10.52
CA ILE A 238 -14.54 -9.10 9.11
C ILE A 238 -15.81 -9.46 8.36
N GLU A 239 -16.31 -8.53 7.57
CA GLU A 239 -17.52 -8.68 6.79
C GLU A 239 -17.27 -8.26 5.36
N GLN A 240 -17.52 -9.16 4.41
CA GLN A 240 -17.50 -8.86 3.00
C GLN A 240 -18.80 -8.14 2.62
N LEU A 241 -18.70 -6.92 2.14
CA LEU A 241 -19.82 -6.18 1.58
C LEU A 241 -20.03 -6.56 0.12
N GLY A 242 -21.26 -6.48 -0.35
CA GLY A 242 -21.59 -6.71 -1.76
C GLY A 242 -20.91 -5.69 -2.68
N TRP A 243 -20.77 -6.03 -3.94
CA TRP A 243 -20.01 -5.28 -4.93
C TRP A 243 -20.35 -3.78 -4.92
N PRO A 244 -19.36 -2.91 -4.65
CA PRO A 244 -19.62 -1.50 -4.51
C PRO A 244 -19.96 -0.84 -5.84
N ARG A 245 -20.98 0.02 -5.79
CA ARG A 245 -21.30 1.00 -6.85
C ARG A 245 -20.70 2.32 -6.44
N VAL A 246 -19.86 2.89 -7.29
CA VAL A 246 -19.15 4.13 -7.00
C VAL A 246 -19.55 5.18 -8.01
N LYS A 247 -20.02 6.33 -7.52
CA LYS A 247 -20.28 7.52 -8.30
C LYS A 247 -19.36 8.64 -7.83
N ILE A 248 -18.38 8.99 -8.65
CA ILE A 248 -17.49 10.12 -8.40
C ILE A 248 -18.20 11.42 -8.80
N HIS A 249 -18.11 12.43 -7.95
CA HIS A 249 -18.57 13.77 -8.21
C HIS A 249 -17.39 14.63 -8.64
N TYR A 250 -17.53 15.39 -9.71
CA TYR A 250 -16.46 16.21 -10.27
C TYR A 250 -16.87 17.68 -10.30
N THR A 251 -15.88 18.57 -10.20
CA THR A 251 -16.06 19.96 -10.57
C THR A 251 -16.48 20.04 -12.03
N SER A 252 -17.55 20.78 -12.32
CA SER A 252 -18.15 20.87 -13.67
C SER A 252 -17.10 21.21 -14.73
N GLY A 253 -17.09 20.44 -15.81
CA GLY A 253 -16.15 20.61 -16.93
C GLY A 253 -14.72 20.15 -16.66
N THR A 254 -14.45 19.52 -15.51
CA THR A 254 -13.11 19.02 -15.14
C THR A 254 -13.13 17.55 -14.75
N ARG A 255 -11.94 17.00 -14.47
CA ARG A 255 -11.76 15.67 -13.86
C ARG A 255 -11.31 15.78 -12.40
N ILE A 256 -11.46 16.94 -11.77
CA ILE A 256 -11.12 17.18 -10.36
C ILE A 256 -12.25 16.63 -9.49
N PRO A 257 -12.04 15.58 -8.68
CA PRO A 257 -13.07 15.01 -7.84
C PRO A 257 -13.41 15.94 -6.67
N THR A 258 -14.68 16.13 -6.39
CA THR A 258 -15.18 16.84 -5.21
C THR A 258 -15.69 15.89 -4.13
N GLY A 259 -15.89 14.63 -4.48
CA GLY A 259 -16.35 13.59 -3.57
C GLY A 259 -16.85 12.36 -4.31
N ALA A 260 -17.45 11.45 -3.57
CA ALA A 260 -18.05 10.24 -4.12
C ALA A 260 -19.23 9.77 -3.28
N THR A 261 -20.19 9.10 -3.93
CA THR A 261 -21.17 8.24 -3.27
C THR A 261 -20.83 6.80 -3.54
N ILE A 262 -20.72 6.00 -2.49
CA ILE A 262 -20.39 4.57 -2.56
C ILE A 262 -21.55 3.80 -1.94
N GLU A 263 -22.12 2.86 -2.67
CA GLU A 263 -23.21 2.00 -2.24
C GLU A 263 -22.79 0.54 -2.31
N ALA A 264 -23.07 -0.21 -1.27
CA ALA A 264 -22.82 -1.65 -1.16
C ALA A 264 -24.00 -2.32 -0.44
N THR A 265 -23.90 -3.62 -0.20
CA THR A 265 -24.90 -4.40 0.50
C THR A 265 -24.20 -5.23 1.57
N ASP A 266 -24.73 -5.28 2.80
CA ASP A 266 -24.19 -6.16 3.84
C ASP A 266 -24.63 -7.61 3.65
N GLY A 267 -24.12 -8.50 4.53
CA GLY A 267 -24.43 -9.94 4.46
C GLY A 267 -25.90 -10.30 4.68
N ASP A 268 -26.67 -9.39 5.29
CA ASP A 268 -28.12 -9.57 5.51
C ASP A 268 -28.97 -8.96 4.40
N GLY A 269 -28.34 -8.36 3.37
CA GLY A 269 -29.02 -7.73 2.25
C GLY A 269 -29.41 -6.27 2.49
N ASN A 270 -28.98 -5.65 3.58
CA ASN A 270 -29.30 -4.27 3.86
C ASN A 270 -28.37 -3.33 3.06
N PRO A 271 -28.89 -2.17 2.58
CA PRO A 271 -28.05 -1.21 1.89
C PRO A 271 -27.06 -0.53 2.86
N VAL A 272 -25.81 -0.42 2.40
CA VAL A 272 -24.73 0.31 3.08
C VAL A 272 -24.30 1.43 2.15
N ARG A 273 -24.28 2.68 2.66
CA ARG A 273 -23.94 3.86 1.87
C ARG A 273 -22.88 4.70 2.59
N PHE A 274 -21.91 5.16 1.82
CA PHE A 274 -20.87 6.10 2.25
C PHE A 274 -20.90 7.32 1.30
N ASP A 275 -20.98 8.51 1.85
CA ASP A 275 -20.77 9.75 1.14
C ASP A 275 -19.39 10.30 1.53
N VAL A 276 -18.55 10.53 0.53
CA VAL A 276 -17.16 10.97 0.67
C VAL A 276 -17.04 12.38 0.13
N GLU A 277 -16.39 13.25 0.87
CA GLU A 277 -16.04 14.61 0.44
C GLU A 277 -14.53 14.71 0.25
N SER A 278 -14.07 15.21 -0.90
CA SER A 278 -12.66 15.51 -1.13
C SER A 278 -12.28 16.81 -0.42
N LYS A 279 -11.21 16.78 0.38
CA LYS A 279 -10.66 17.97 1.03
C LYS A 279 -9.60 18.66 0.17
N LEU A 280 -9.04 17.92 -0.77
CA LEU A 280 -7.97 18.38 -1.66
C LEU A 280 -8.30 17.98 -3.09
N PRO A 281 -7.88 18.77 -4.08
CA PRO A 281 -8.01 18.42 -5.50
C PRO A 281 -7.14 17.22 -5.89
#